data_129b230686fcdcdc542c2601e3d0ff37
#
_entry.id   129b230686fcdcdc542c2601e3d0ff37
#
_cell.length_a   1.000
_cell.length_b   1.000
_cell.length_c   1.000
_cell.angle_alpha   90.00
_cell.angle_beta   90.00
_cell.angle_gamma   90.00
#
_symmetry.space_group_name_H-M   'P 1'
#
loop_
_entity.id
_entity.type
_entity.pdbx_description
1 polymer ?
#
loop_
_entity_poly.entity_id
_entity_poly.type
_entity_poly.pdbx_seq_one_letter_code
_entity_poly.pdbx_strand_id
1 'polypeptide(L)'
;MRLEKPNRRQFLASAAAAPGLMAAASVLRAAAPSLAIAHYKTSPVAPDAIAEEARRLTRASLEALGGMGRFVSHGQVVWVKPNIAWDRRPEQAACTNPDVVAALVEMCFQAGAGKVWVGDNTIHLAERTFARSGIQTAAERAGAQCCFMDPSRFRKMAIKGGKVLKEWEIYSAVMECDRVINVGIAKHHSLTRAVLGMKNLMGVAGGARNRFHQDISNTVADLAGFIRPQLIVLDAVRILTANGPTGGNVADVKRQDTVVAGVDQVAVDAFGATLLGLKPADIGYVVEAHARGIGTMNFQALAPVRLEI
;
A
#
# COMPACT_ATOMS: atom_id res chain seq x y z
N MET A 1 8.76 -46.97 20.59
CA MET A 1 10.14 -46.46 20.58
C MET A 1 10.05 -44.98 20.09
N ARG A 2 10.13 -44.04 21.01
CA ARG A 2 10.06 -42.60 20.66
C ARG A 2 11.47 -42.13 20.36
N LEU A 3 11.72 -41.58 19.18
CA LEU A 3 12.98 -40.94 18.81
C LEU A 3 12.96 -39.52 19.39
N GLU A 4 13.84 -39.26 20.37
CA GLU A 4 14.08 -37.94 20.94
C GLU A 4 14.83 -37.05 19.92
N LYS A 5 14.38 -35.82 19.80
CA LYS A 5 15.03 -34.78 18.95
C LYS A 5 16.27 -34.25 19.68
N PRO A 6 17.44 -34.12 19.02
CA PRO A 6 18.65 -33.63 19.67
C PRO A 6 18.55 -32.17 20.10
N ASN A 7 19.08 -31.87 21.30
CA ASN A 7 19.08 -30.56 21.93
C ASN A 7 20.16 -29.67 21.31
N ARG A 8 19.89 -28.35 21.25
CA ARG A 8 20.73 -27.30 20.64
C ARG A 8 22.20 -27.24 21.14
N ARG A 9 22.53 -27.86 22.26
CA ARG A 9 23.91 -27.90 22.83
C ARG A 9 24.82 -28.98 22.21
N GLN A 10 24.29 -29.95 21.49
CA GLN A 10 25.08 -31.03 20.88
C GLN A 10 25.58 -30.73 19.46
N PHE A 11 25.17 -29.58 18.86
CA PHE A 11 25.57 -29.19 17.50
C PHE A 11 26.87 -28.38 17.43
N LEU A 12 27.48 -28.03 18.57
CA LEU A 12 28.68 -27.15 18.64
C LEU A 12 29.99 -27.85 18.95
N ALA A 13 30.02 -29.18 19.00
CA ALA A 13 31.20 -29.93 19.43
C ALA A 13 31.93 -30.75 18.36
N SER A 14 31.70 -30.54 17.08
CA SER A 14 32.38 -31.32 16.01
C SER A 14 32.75 -30.45 14.81
N ALA A 15 33.64 -29.49 14.96
CA ALA A 15 34.36 -28.87 13.85
C ALA A 15 35.70 -28.30 14.31
N ALA A 16 36.68 -29.18 14.48
CA ALA A 16 38.06 -28.76 14.52
C ALA A 16 38.85 -29.48 13.41
N ALA A 17 39.60 -28.66 12.66
CA ALA A 17 40.73 -28.97 11.80
C ALA A 17 40.48 -29.39 10.34
N ALA A 18 40.58 -28.38 9.43
CA ALA A 18 41.51 -28.41 8.27
C ALA A 18 41.66 -26.99 7.70
N PRO A 19 42.88 -26.44 7.48
CA PRO A 19 43.04 -25.15 6.84
C PRO A 19 43.08 -25.35 5.32
N GLY A 20 41.92 -25.20 4.68
CA GLY A 20 41.82 -25.07 3.24
C GLY A 20 41.38 -23.63 2.91
N LEU A 21 42.26 -22.79 2.34
CA LEU A 21 41.95 -21.50 1.77
C LEU A 21 40.90 -21.69 0.68
N MET A 22 39.64 -21.58 0.99
CA MET A 22 38.60 -21.20 0.08
C MET A 22 38.26 -19.73 0.36
N ALA A 23 38.72 -18.84 -0.49
CA ALA A 23 38.20 -17.49 -0.59
C ALA A 23 36.73 -17.59 -0.94
N ALA A 24 35.87 -17.63 0.08
CA ALA A 24 34.45 -17.41 -0.10
C ALA A 24 34.29 -15.96 -0.55
N ALA A 25 34.18 -15.75 -1.85
CA ALA A 25 33.65 -14.52 -2.39
C ALA A 25 32.24 -14.36 -1.80
N SER A 26 32.14 -13.64 -0.71
CA SER A 26 30.86 -13.14 -0.21
C SER A 26 30.36 -12.18 -1.29
N VAL A 27 29.54 -12.71 -2.20
CA VAL A 27 28.72 -11.88 -3.07
C VAL A 27 27.87 -11.05 -2.13
N LEU A 28 28.26 -9.81 -1.87
CA LEU A 28 27.42 -8.83 -1.22
C LEU A 28 26.14 -8.75 -2.07
N ARG A 29 25.11 -9.48 -1.68
CA ARG A 29 23.81 -9.39 -2.29
C ARG A 29 23.31 -7.99 -1.98
N ALA A 30 23.34 -7.11 -2.97
CA ALA A 30 22.83 -5.75 -2.83
C ALA A 30 21.47 -5.81 -2.15
N ALA A 31 21.26 -4.99 -1.13
CA ALA A 31 19.99 -4.94 -0.44
C ALA A 31 18.87 -4.68 -1.46
N ALA A 32 17.80 -5.46 -1.39
CA ALA A 32 16.70 -5.30 -2.34
C ALA A 32 16.14 -3.89 -2.25
N PRO A 33 15.82 -3.23 -3.38
CA PRO A 33 15.32 -1.88 -3.41
C PRO A 33 14.11 -1.70 -2.47
N SER A 34 14.01 -0.52 -1.84
CA SER A 34 12.93 -0.19 -0.91
C SER A 34 11.86 0.71 -1.52
N LEU A 35 12.13 1.30 -2.69
CA LEU A 35 11.24 2.19 -3.42
C LEU A 35 11.45 2.01 -4.93
N ALA A 36 10.37 1.84 -5.68
CA ALA A 36 10.35 1.76 -7.13
C ALA A 36 9.27 2.69 -7.70
N ILE A 37 9.58 3.33 -8.81
CA ILE A 37 8.73 4.28 -9.51
C ILE A 37 8.69 3.86 -10.97
N ALA A 38 7.56 3.38 -11.43
CA ALA A 38 7.30 3.06 -12.81
C ALA A 38 6.48 4.18 -13.47
N HIS A 39 6.93 4.67 -14.58
CA HIS A 39 6.30 5.76 -15.32
C HIS A 39 6.34 5.49 -16.82
N TYR A 40 5.25 5.82 -17.54
CA TYR A 40 5.28 5.84 -18.99
C TYR A 40 5.94 7.11 -19.51
N LYS A 41 6.88 6.93 -20.44
CA LYS A 41 7.55 8.05 -21.11
C LYS A 41 6.61 8.81 -22.04
N THR A 42 5.75 8.06 -22.73
CA THR A 42 4.72 8.61 -23.63
C THR A 42 3.40 7.95 -23.33
N SER A 43 2.47 8.72 -22.80
CA SER A 43 1.14 8.22 -22.44
C SER A 43 0.41 7.62 -23.64
N PRO A 44 -0.12 6.39 -23.54
CA PRO A 44 -0.99 5.85 -24.59
C PRO A 44 -2.20 6.75 -24.80
N VAL A 45 -2.58 6.98 -26.04
CA VAL A 45 -3.66 7.93 -26.38
C VAL A 45 -5.03 7.26 -26.23
N ALA A 46 -5.12 5.96 -26.48
CA ALA A 46 -6.39 5.24 -26.46
C ALA A 46 -6.92 5.03 -25.02
N PRO A 47 -8.19 5.37 -24.73
CA PRO A 47 -8.77 5.23 -23.39
C PRO A 47 -8.78 3.79 -22.86
N ASP A 48 -8.93 2.81 -23.72
CA ASP A 48 -8.91 1.36 -23.43
C ASP A 48 -7.50 0.84 -23.10
N ALA A 49 -6.45 1.50 -23.60
CA ALA A 49 -5.07 1.18 -23.27
C ALA A 49 -4.70 1.49 -21.80
N ILE A 50 -5.50 2.31 -21.11
CA ILE A 50 -5.20 2.73 -19.73
C ILE A 50 -5.26 1.54 -18.76
N ALA A 51 -6.14 0.57 -19.00
CA ALA A 51 -6.24 -0.62 -18.17
C ALA A 51 -4.94 -1.45 -18.23
N GLU A 52 -4.45 -1.69 -19.44
CA GLU A 52 -3.21 -2.44 -19.66
C GLU A 52 -1.99 -1.67 -19.14
N GLU A 53 -1.96 -0.35 -19.36
CA GLU A 53 -0.94 0.53 -18.80
C GLU A 53 -0.86 0.43 -17.28
N ALA A 54 -1.98 0.55 -16.58
CA ALA A 54 -2.04 0.46 -15.13
C ALA A 54 -1.49 -0.90 -14.63
N ARG A 55 -1.83 -1.98 -15.33
CA ARG A 55 -1.33 -3.34 -15.04
C ARG A 55 0.18 -3.44 -15.26
N ARG A 56 0.70 -2.94 -16.38
CA ARG A 56 2.13 -2.96 -16.71
C ARG A 56 2.95 -2.15 -15.72
N LEU A 57 2.52 -0.92 -15.40
CA LEU A 57 3.18 -0.06 -14.40
C LEU A 57 3.22 -0.74 -13.02
N THR A 58 2.10 -1.37 -12.60
CA THR A 58 2.02 -2.09 -11.34
C THR A 58 3.00 -3.26 -11.31
N ARG A 59 3.01 -4.11 -12.34
CA ARG A 59 3.93 -5.25 -12.44
C ARG A 59 5.38 -4.79 -12.43
N ALA A 60 5.74 -3.82 -13.27
CA ALA A 60 7.10 -3.31 -13.36
C ALA A 60 7.60 -2.73 -12.03
N SER A 61 6.77 -1.95 -11.32
CA SER A 61 7.14 -1.40 -10.01
C SER A 61 7.41 -2.49 -8.97
N LEU A 62 6.61 -3.58 -8.97
CA LEU A 62 6.79 -4.70 -8.06
C LEU A 62 8.00 -5.58 -8.44
N GLU A 63 8.21 -5.83 -9.72
CA GLU A 63 9.39 -6.57 -10.21
C GLU A 63 10.68 -5.87 -9.85
N ALA A 64 10.72 -4.52 -9.97
CA ALA A 64 11.86 -3.72 -9.52
C ALA A 64 12.13 -3.82 -8.02
N LEU A 65 11.11 -4.12 -7.21
CA LEU A 65 11.29 -4.39 -5.77
C LEU A 65 11.71 -5.84 -5.47
N GLY A 66 11.85 -6.70 -6.47
CA GLY A 66 12.16 -8.12 -6.32
C GLY A 66 10.96 -9.05 -6.41
N GLY A 67 9.83 -8.57 -6.94
CA GLY A 67 8.62 -9.33 -7.20
C GLY A 67 7.73 -9.53 -5.97
N MET A 68 6.47 -9.97 -6.22
CA MET A 68 5.48 -10.16 -5.14
C MET A 68 5.90 -11.28 -4.17
N GLY A 69 6.67 -12.26 -4.59
CA GLY A 69 7.21 -13.32 -3.72
C GLY A 69 8.12 -12.82 -2.59
N ARG A 70 8.58 -11.56 -2.65
CA ARG A 70 9.25 -10.90 -1.52
C ARG A 70 8.30 -10.59 -0.38
N PHE A 71 7.02 -10.38 -0.66
CA PHE A 71 6.03 -9.87 0.27
C PHE A 71 5.00 -10.93 0.67
N VAL A 72 4.72 -11.87 -0.21
CA VAL A 72 3.69 -12.91 -0.05
C VAL A 72 4.34 -14.28 -0.21
N SER A 73 4.04 -15.19 0.72
CA SER A 73 4.48 -16.58 0.69
C SER A 73 3.29 -17.51 0.45
N HIS A 74 3.59 -18.76 0.04
CA HIS A 74 2.59 -19.78 -0.23
C HIS A 74 1.63 -19.99 0.96
N GLY A 75 0.32 -20.05 0.66
CA GLY A 75 -0.76 -20.30 1.61
C GLY A 75 -1.20 -19.11 2.44
N GLN A 76 -0.48 -17.95 2.38
CA GLN A 76 -0.81 -16.78 3.19
C GLN A 76 -2.14 -16.14 2.80
N VAL A 77 -2.79 -15.55 3.80
CA VAL A 77 -3.97 -14.70 3.65
C VAL A 77 -3.53 -13.25 3.52
N VAL A 78 -3.89 -12.61 2.41
CA VAL A 78 -3.48 -11.25 2.08
C VAL A 78 -4.68 -10.31 2.14
N TRP A 79 -4.52 -9.16 2.78
CA TRP A 79 -5.46 -8.05 2.71
C TRP A 79 -4.92 -6.97 1.76
N VAL A 80 -5.56 -6.80 0.62
CA VAL A 80 -5.33 -5.66 -0.28
C VAL A 80 -6.32 -4.56 0.12
N LYS A 81 -5.78 -3.40 0.53
CA LYS A 81 -6.56 -2.25 0.98
C LYS A 81 -6.48 -1.10 -0.03
N PRO A 82 -7.36 -1.05 -1.03
CA PRO A 82 -7.46 0.11 -1.92
C PRO A 82 -8.13 1.30 -1.23
N ASN A 83 -8.22 2.43 -1.91
CA ASN A 83 -9.10 3.52 -1.56
C ASN A 83 -10.44 3.32 -2.29
N ILE A 84 -11.49 2.95 -1.55
CA ILE A 84 -12.85 2.77 -2.07
C ILE A 84 -13.80 3.69 -1.26
N ALA A 85 -13.45 4.98 -1.19
CA ALA A 85 -14.16 5.89 -0.29
C ALA A 85 -15.45 6.47 -0.88
N TRP A 86 -15.50 6.67 -2.21
CA TRP A 86 -16.49 7.51 -2.85
C TRP A 86 -17.21 6.79 -4.00
N ASP A 87 -18.52 6.97 -4.09
CA ASP A 87 -19.35 6.49 -5.21
C ASP A 87 -19.00 7.28 -6.49
N ARG A 88 -17.86 6.92 -7.10
CA ARG A 88 -17.28 7.57 -8.28
C ARG A 88 -16.74 6.52 -9.26
N ARG A 89 -16.78 6.86 -10.55
CA ARG A 89 -16.22 6.03 -11.61
C ARG A 89 -14.69 6.18 -11.68
N PRO A 90 -13.97 5.22 -12.27
CA PRO A 90 -12.50 5.25 -12.36
C PRO A 90 -11.92 6.52 -13.01
N GLU A 91 -12.63 7.08 -14.01
CA GLU A 91 -12.22 8.29 -14.73
C GLU A 91 -12.19 9.54 -13.82
N GLN A 92 -12.90 9.50 -12.70
CA GLN A 92 -12.98 10.61 -11.74
C GLN A 92 -11.84 10.60 -10.71
N ALA A 93 -10.97 9.58 -10.71
CA ALA A 93 -9.78 9.45 -9.86
C ALA A 93 -10.03 9.71 -8.36
N ALA A 94 -11.20 9.36 -7.87
CA ALA A 94 -11.56 9.50 -6.46
C ALA A 94 -11.36 8.21 -5.64
N CYS A 95 -11.24 7.07 -6.34
CA CYS A 95 -10.90 5.75 -5.80
C CYS A 95 -9.65 5.21 -6.52
N THR A 96 -9.01 4.21 -5.94
CA THR A 96 -7.88 3.52 -6.58
C THR A 96 -8.30 2.95 -7.93
N ASN A 97 -7.41 2.99 -8.92
CA ASN A 97 -7.64 2.41 -10.23
C ASN A 97 -7.90 0.89 -10.11
N PRO A 98 -9.02 0.37 -10.66
CA PRO A 98 -9.38 -1.05 -10.55
C PRO A 98 -8.34 -2.00 -11.16
N ASP A 99 -7.63 -1.57 -12.21
CA ASP A 99 -6.62 -2.40 -12.87
C ASP A 99 -5.32 -2.50 -12.10
N VAL A 100 -4.95 -1.48 -11.32
CA VAL A 100 -3.87 -1.56 -10.31
C VAL A 100 -4.24 -2.61 -9.26
N VAL A 101 -5.48 -2.59 -8.76
CA VAL A 101 -5.97 -3.57 -7.76
C VAL A 101 -5.95 -4.98 -8.34
N ALA A 102 -6.49 -5.17 -9.54
CA ALA A 102 -6.52 -6.48 -10.20
C ALA A 102 -5.11 -7.05 -10.41
N ALA A 103 -4.17 -6.24 -10.91
CA ALA A 103 -2.78 -6.67 -11.10
C ALA A 103 -2.14 -7.14 -9.79
N LEU A 104 -2.36 -6.42 -8.68
CA LEU A 104 -1.85 -6.82 -7.37
C LEU A 104 -2.46 -8.12 -6.86
N VAL A 105 -3.76 -8.32 -7.05
CA VAL A 105 -4.46 -9.57 -6.69
C VAL A 105 -3.88 -10.75 -7.48
N GLU A 106 -3.76 -10.61 -8.80
CA GLU A 106 -3.15 -11.63 -9.66
C GLU A 106 -1.72 -11.97 -9.22
N MET A 107 -0.90 -10.96 -8.94
CA MET A 107 0.47 -11.15 -8.46
C MET A 107 0.52 -11.83 -7.09
N CYS A 108 -0.43 -11.57 -6.18
CA CYS A 108 -0.52 -12.29 -4.91
C CYS A 108 -0.78 -13.78 -5.12
N PHE A 109 -1.72 -14.15 -5.99
CA PHE A 109 -1.98 -15.56 -6.31
C PHE A 109 -0.81 -16.22 -7.05
N GLN A 110 -0.16 -15.51 -7.97
CA GLN A 110 1.07 -15.99 -8.64
C GLN A 110 2.21 -16.24 -7.65
N ALA A 111 2.28 -15.47 -6.55
CA ALA A 111 3.23 -15.70 -5.46
C ALA A 111 2.79 -16.81 -4.49
N GLY A 112 1.62 -17.42 -4.72
CA GLY A 112 1.11 -18.55 -3.95
C GLY A 112 0.20 -18.17 -2.78
N ALA A 113 -0.37 -16.96 -2.73
CA ALA A 113 -1.36 -16.60 -1.72
C ALA A 113 -2.49 -17.64 -1.67
N GLY A 114 -2.87 -18.09 -0.48
CA GLY A 114 -4.01 -19.00 -0.29
C GLY A 114 -5.35 -18.28 -0.39
N LYS A 115 -5.37 -16.99 -0.03
CA LYS A 115 -6.56 -16.15 -0.09
C LYS A 115 -6.20 -14.68 -0.20
N VAL A 116 -6.96 -13.93 -0.98
CA VAL A 116 -6.83 -12.48 -1.09
C VAL A 116 -8.18 -11.83 -0.80
N TRP A 117 -8.20 -10.97 0.21
CA TRP A 117 -9.30 -10.08 0.51
C TRP A 117 -9.05 -8.70 -0.11
N VAL A 118 -10.10 -8.06 -0.62
CA VAL A 118 -10.09 -6.65 -1.03
C VAL A 118 -11.16 -5.91 -0.26
N GLY A 119 -10.78 -4.91 0.55
CA GLY A 119 -11.74 -4.23 1.41
C GLY A 119 -11.30 -2.85 1.87
N ASP A 120 -12.30 -1.99 2.11
CA ASP A 120 -12.16 -0.63 2.62
C ASP A 120 -13.44 -0.24 3.39
N ASN A 121 -13.32 0.56 4.45
CA ASN A 121 -14.47 1.16 5.11
C ASN A 121 -14.86 2.44 4.36
N THR A 122 -15.80 2.32 3.46
CA THR A 122 -16.26 3.39 2.55
C THR A 122 -16.87 4.59 3.31
N ILE A 123 -16.97 5.73 2.65
CA ILE A 123 -17.72 6.90 3.15
C ILE A 123 -19.15 6.89 2.59
N HIS A 124 -19.30 6.56 1.31
CA HIS A 124 -20.61 6.34 0.70
C HIS A 124 -21.03 4.88 0.86
N LEU A 125 -22.29 4.57 0.49
CA LEU A 125 -22.85 3.22 0.58
C LEU A 125 -21.93 2.20 -0.11
N ALA A 126 -21.51 1.18 0.61
CA ALA A 126 -20.45 0.27 0.22
C ALA A 126 -20.75 -0.43 -1.12
N GLU A 127 -21.93 -1.01 -1.26
CA GLU A 127 -22.34 -1.76 -2.45
C GLU A 127 -22.23 -0.90 -3.72
N ARG A 128 -22.66 0.36 -3.63
CA ARG A 128 -22.58 1.29 -4.75
C ARG A 128 -21.16 1.73 -5.03
N THR A 129 -20.38 1.98 -3.98
CA THR A 129 -19.01 2.46 -4.09
C THR A 129 -18.10 1.40 -4.68
N PHE A 130 -18.20 0.17 -4.22
CA PHE A 130 -17.44 -0.96 -4.75
C PHE A 130 -17.78 -1.24 -6.22
N ALA A 131 -19.07 -1.28 -6.56
CA ALA A 131 -19.53 -1.51 -7.93
C ALA A 131 -19.11 -0.37 -8.86
N ARG A 132 -19.37 0.90 -8.49
CA ARG A 132 -19.14 2.05 -9.35
C ARG A 132 -17.68 2.39 -9.57
N SER A 133 -16.82 2.13 -8.58
CA SER A 133 -15.37 2.27 -8.74
C SER A 133 -14.75 1.23 -9.67
N GLY A 134 -15.51 0.20 -10.05
CA GLY A 134 -15.03 -0.93 -10.84
C GLY A 134 -14.12 -1.90 -10.07
N ILE A 135 -13.76 -1.56 -8.83
CA ILE A 135 -12.82 -2.36 -8.03
C ILE A 135 -13.40 -3.73 -7.70
N GLN A 136 -14.70 -3.83 -7.38
CA GLN A 136 -15.32 -5.13 -7.11
C GLN A 136 -15.15 -6.08 -8.29
N THR A 137 -15.63 -5.68 -9.46
CA THR A 137 -15.56 -6.52 -10.66
C THR A 137 -14.13 -6.90 -11.02
N ALA A 138 -13.19 -5.96 -10.92
CA ALA A 138 -11.79 -6.20 -11.25
C ALA A 138 -11.11 -7.16 -10.26
N ALA A 139 -11.34 -6.98 -8.96
CA ALA A 139 -10.80 -7.83 -7.90
C ALA A 139 -11.37 -9.25 -7.94
N GLU A 140 -12.69 -9.39 -8.10
CA GLU A 140 -13.36 -10.70 -8.18
C GLU A 140 -12.93 -11.49 -9.43
N ARG A 141 -12.80 -10.83 -10.59
CA ARG A 141 -12.25 -11.46 -11.81
C ARG A 141 -10.81 -11.92 -11.63
N ALA A 142 -10.03 -11.22 -10.83
CA ALA A 142 -8.65 -11.61 -10.47
C ALA A 142 -8.59 -12.71 -9.40
N GLY A 143 -9.74 -13.15 -8.85
CA GLY A 143 -9.85 -14.24 -7.87
C GLY A 143 -9.96 -13.80 -6.41
N ALA A 144 -9.96 -12.50 -6.11
CA ALA A 144 -10.10 -12.02 -4.74
C ALA A 144 -11.55 -12.10 -4.24
N GLN A 145 -11.71 -12.08 -2.92
CA GLN A 145 -13.00 -11.89 -2.27
C GLN A 145 -13.12 -10.44 -1.79
N CYS A 146 -14.15 -9.74 -2.27
CA CYS A 146 -14.45 -8.39 -1.80
C CYS A 146 -15.10 -8.46 -0.40
N CYS A 147 -14.62 -7.60 0.50
CA CYS A 147 -15.10 -7.51 1.86
C CYS A 147 -15.80 -6.16 2.09
N PHE A 148 -17.12 -6.20 2.18
CA PHE A 148 -17.91 -5.11 2.75
C PHE A 148 -17.75 -5.19 4.27
N MET A 149 -17.10 -4.20 4.86
CA MET A 149 -16.74 -4.26 6.28
C MET A 149 -17.98 -4.28 7.19
N ASP A 150 -18.27 -5.43 7.79
CA ASP A 150 -19.34 -5.61 8.75
C ASP A 150 -19.04 -4.81 10.04
N PRO A 151 -19.93 -3.89 10.47
CA PRO A 151 -19.76 -3.12 11.69
C PRO A 151 -19.47 -3.97 12.94
N SER A 152 -20.03 -5.18 13.01
CA SER A 152 -19.84 -6.09 14.13
C SER A 152 -18.43 -6.64 14.28
N ARG A 153 -17.58 -6.49 13.26
CA ARG A 153 -16.18 -6.96 13.26
C ARG A 153 -15.16 -5.88 13.61
N PHE A 154 -15.57 -4.65 13.86
CA PHE A 154 -14.66 -3.65 14.41
C PHE A 154 -14.38 -3.95 15.89
N ARG A 155 -13.12 -3.85 16.29
CA ARG A 155 -12.69 -4.11 17.67
C ARG A 155 -11.85 -2.93 18.15
N LYS A 156 -12.08 -2.53 19.39
CA LYS A 156 -11.20 -1.59 20.07
C LYS A 156 -9.82 -2.22 20.24
N MET A 157 -8.82 -1.54 19.75
CA MET A 157 -7.43 -1.95 19.80
C MET A 157 -6.57 -0.81 20.33
N ALA A 158 -5.64 -1.14 21.24
CA ALA A 158 -4.68 -0.18 21.74
C ALA A 158 -3.69 0.20 20.62
N ILE A 159 -3.60 1.48 20.30
CA ILE A 159 -2.67 2.02 19.29
C ILE A 159 -1.33 2.31 19.98
N LYS A 160 -0.48 1.29 20.05
CA LYS A 160 0.83 1.41 20.71
C LYS A 160 1.69 2.48 20.02
N GLY A 161 2.21 3.42 20.79
CA GLY A 161 3.01 4.54 20.27
C GLY A 161 2.17 5.68 19.68
N GLY A 162 0.84 5.57 19.69
CA GLY A 162 -0.04 6.64 19.23
C GLY A 162 0.08 7.90 20.08
N LYS A 163 0.16 9.06 19.46
CA LYS A 163 0.16 10.37 20.13
C LYS A 163 -1.26 10.79 20.55
N VAL A 164 -2.19 10.71 19.61
CA VAL A 164 -3.58 11.15 19.72
C VAL A 164 -4.51 9.95 19.87
N LEU A 165 -4.34 8.95 19.03
CA LEU A 165 -5.12 7.71 19.13
C LEU A 165 -4.44 6.75 20.09
N LYS A 166 -4.94 6.67 21.34
CA LYS A 166 -4.47 5.68 22.32
C LYS A 166 -5.16 4.33 22.13
N GLU A 167 -6.41 4.36 21.73
CA GLU A 167 -7.27 3.22 21.42
C GLU A 167 -8.24 3.61 20.31
N TRP A 168 -8.53 2.71 19.39
CA TRP A 168 -9.52 2.94 18.35
C TRP A 168 -10.14 1.64 17.84
N GLU A 169 -11.31 1.76 17.22
CA GLU A 169 -11.99 0.65 16.55
C GLU A 169 -11.32 0.36 15.22
N ILE A 170 -10.71 -0.82 15.10
CA ILE A 170 -10.03 -1.30 13.87
C ILE A 170 -10.74 -2.55 13.38
N TYR A 171 -10.88 -2.70 12.07
CA TYR A 171 -11.47 -3.88 11.47
C TYR A 171 -10.59 -5.10 11.72
N SER A 172 -11.10 -6.09 12.47
CA SER A 172 -10.28 -7.19 12.99
C SER A 172 -9.65 -8.02 11.89
N ALA A 173 -10.38 -8.28 10.80
CA ALA A 173 -9.88 -9.10 9.69
C ALA A 173 -8.59 -8.56 9.03
N VAL A 174 -8.38 -7.23 9.04
CA VAL A 174 -7.12 -6.64 8.54
C VAL A 174 -5.94 -7.06 9.39
N MET A 175 -6.14 -7.13 10.72
CA MET A 175 -5.08 -7.51 11.67
C MET A 175 -4.90 -9.02 11.79
N GLU A 176 -5.89 -9.81 11.37
CA GLU A 176 -5.88 -11.27 11.36
C GLU A 176 -5.18 -11.83 10.10
N CYS A 177 -5.03 -11.01 9.04
CA CYS A 177 -4.34 -11.42 7.82
C CYS A 177 -2.82 -11.49 8.02
N ASP A 178 -2.16 -12.40 7.28
CA ASP A 178 -0.70 -12.54 7.31
C ASP A 178 0.02 -11.34 6.69
N ARG A 179 -0.59 -10.72 5.68
CA ARG A 179 -0.03 -9.58 4.92
C ARG A 179 -1.08 -8.52 4.65
N VAL A 180 -0.66 -7.28 4.76
CA VAL A 180 -1.44 -6.10 4.35
C VAL A 180 -0.71 -5.36 3.24
N ILE A 181 -1.36 -5.20 2.11
CA ILE A 181 -0.91 -4.37 0.98
C ILE A 181 -1.80 -3.14 0.92
N ASN A 182 -1.22 -1.98 1.18
CA ASN A 182 -1.95 -0.72 1.15
C ASN A 182 -1.85 -0.09 -0.24
N VAL A 183 -2.99 0.12 -0.90
CA VAL A 183 -3.05 0.62 -2.29
C VAL A 183 -3.75 1.97 -2.31
N GLY A 184 -2.99 3.04 -2.04
CA GLY A 184 -3.49 4.42 -2.06
C GLY A 184 -3.66 4.96 -3.47
N ILE A 185 -4.31 6.12 -3.57
CA ILE A 185 -4.35 6.92 -4.79
C ILE A 185 -3.83 8.33 -4.49
N ALA A 186 -3.05 8.90 -5.41
CA ALA A 186 -2.60 10.27 -5.30
C ALA A 186 -3.74 11.24 -5.68
N LYS A 187 -4.29 11.97 -4.70
CA LYS A 187 -5.38 12.92 -4.95
C LYS A 187 -5.37 14.11 -4.01
N HIS A 188 -5.87 15.24 -4.50
CA HIS A 188 -6.13 16.44 -3.71
C HIS A 188 -7.05 16.17 -2.51
N HIS A 189 -6.84 16.92 -1.44
CA HIS A 189 -7.72 16.97 -0.28
C HIS A 189 -7.70 18.37 0.33
N SER A 190 -8.86 18.96 0.50
CA SER A 190 -9.01 20.36 0.97
C SER A 190 -8.33 20.61 2.33
N LEU A 191 -8.45 19.68 3.29
CA LEU A 191 -7.89 19.88 4.63
C LEU A 191 -6.42 19.40 4.73
N THR A 192 -6.08 18.24 4.20
CA THR A 192 -4.74 17.64 4.35
C THR A 192 -3.85 17.85 3.14
N ARG A 193 -4.27 18.68 2.19
CA ARG A 193 -3.69 18.94 0.87
C ARG A 193 -3.68 17.71 -0.05
N ALA A 194 -3.37 16.53 0.47
CA ALA A 194 -3.36 15.29 -0.28
C ALA A 194 -3.96 14.11 0.49
N VAL A 195 -4.50 13.13 -0.25
CA VAL A 195 -4.68 11.74 0.16
C VAL A 195 -3.63 10.93 -0.58
N LEU A 196 -2.85 10.16 0.18
CA LEU A 196 -1.81 9.25 -0.33
C LEU A 196 -1.92 7.91 0.43
N GLY A 197 -0.82 7.14 0.49
CA GLY A 197 -0.79 5.83 1.12
C GLY A 197 -1.13 5.84 2.61
N MET A 198 -0.46 6.66 3.43
CA MET A 198 -0.71 6.66 4.88
C MET A 198 -2.14 7.10 5.22
N LYS A 199 -2.65 8.17 4.57
CA LYS A 199 -4.02 8.62 4.82
C LYS A 199 -5.07 7.61 4.38
N ASN A 200 -4.75 6.75 3.41
CA ASN A 200 -5.61 5.67 2.98
C ASN A 200 -5.92 4.67 4.13
N LEU A 201 -5.00 4.52 5.10
CA LEU A 201 -5.19 3.62 6.25
C LEU A 201 -6.36 4.03 7.18
N MET A 202 -6.88 5.25 7.07
CA MET A 202 -8.12 5.62 7.78
C MET A 202 -9.29 4.69 7.42
N GLY A 203 -9.26 4.05 6.25
CA GLY A 203 -10.29 3.12 5.81
C GLY A 203 -10.23 1.73 6.46
N VAL A 204 -9.34 1.48 7.43
CA VAL A 204 -9.42 0.27 8.28
C VAL A 204 -10.05 0.57 9.64
N ALA A 205 -10.31 1.84 9.94
CA ALA A 205 -10.88 2.30 11.19
C ALA A 205 -12.40 2.38 11.12
N GLY A 206 -13.06 2.06 12.21
CA GLY A 206 -14.49 2.22 12.44
C GLY A 206 -14.81 3.47 13.26
N GLY A 207 -16.00 3.46 13.88
CA GLY A 207 -16.45 4.48 14.81
C GLY A 207 -16.56 5.89 14.21
N ALA A 208 -16.44 6.89 15.06
CA ALA A 208 -16.61 8.30 14.72
C ALA A 208 -15.36 8.88 14.01
N ARG A 209 -15.01 8.37 12.80
CA ARG A 209 -13.82 8.79 12.03
C ARG A 209 -13.75 10.28 11.70
N ASN A 210 -14.85 11.02 11.73
CA ASN A 210 -14.87 12.48 11.60
C ASN A 210 -14.01 13.16 12.69
N ARG A 211 -13.88 12.56 13.88
CA ARG A 211 -13.02 13.06 14.96
C ARG A 211 -11.54 13.05 14.60
N PHE A 212 -11.11 12.23 13.64
CA PHE A 212 -9.73 12.24 13.13
C PHE A 212 -9.29 13.60 12.61
N HIS A 213 -10.23 14.40 12.12
CA HIS A 213 -9.95 15.72 11.56
C HIS A 213 -9.61 16.78 12.63
N GLN A 214 -9.79 16.48 13.92
CA GLN A 214 -9.38 17.39 15.01
C GLN A 214 -7.86 17.50 15.11
N ASP A 215 -7.14 16.40 14.82
CA ASP A 215 -5.68 16.39 14.68
C ASP A 215 -5.29 15.33 13.64
N ILE A 216 -5.58 15.63 12.39
CA ILE A 216 -5.48 14.67 11.30
C ILE A 216 -4.04 14.21 11.04
N SER A 217 -3.06 15.10 11.22
CA SER A 217 -1.66 14.79 10.97
C SER A 217 -1.14 13.74 11.94
N ASN A 218 -1.38 13.92 13.23
CA ASN A 218 -1.01 12.95 14.25
C ASN A 218 -1.81 11.67 14.13
N THR A 219 -3.12 11.76 13.84
CA THR A 219 -4.00 10.60 13.69
C THR A 219 -3.57 9.68 12.54
N VAL A 220 -3.25 10.26 11.37
CA VAL A 220 -2.75 9.47 10.23
C VAL A 220 -1.42 8.81 10.54
N ALA A 221 -0.49 9.54 11.21
CA ALA A 221 0.78 8.99 11.63
C ALA A 221 0.62 7.87 12.69
N ASP A 222 -0.34 7.99 13.60
CA ASP A 222 -0.68 6.94 14.57
C ASP A 222 -1.14 5.66 13.89
N LEU A 223 -2.09 5.77 12.94
CA LEU A 223 -2.58 4.63 12.17
C LEU A 223 -1.48 3.99 11.32
N ALA A 224 -0.64 4.81 10.67
CA ALA A 224 0.48 4.34 9.87
C ALA A 224 1.52 3.57 10.70
N GLY A 225 1.82 4.08 11.89
CA GLY A 225 2.73 3.42 12.84
C GLY A 225 2.15 2.14 13.45
N PHE A 226 0.82 2.02 13.53
CA PHE A 226 0.13 0.85 14.07
C PHE A 226 -0.07 -0.26 13.05
N ILE A 227 -0.62 0.05 11.86
CA ILE A 227 -0.96 -0.95 10.83
C ILE A 227 0.29 -1.53 10.15
N ARG A 228 1.28 -0.69 9.80
CA ARG A 228 2.55 -1.08 9.17
C ARG A 228 2.39 -2.07 8.01
N PRO A 229 1.79 -1.69 6.91
CA PRO A 229 1.66 -2.56 5.74
C PRO A 229 3.03 -3.07 5.27
N GLN A 230 3.10 -4.30 4.78
CA GLN A 230 4.34 -4.87 4.25
C GLN A 230 4.71 -4.31 2.88
N LEU A 231 3.70 -3.82 2.15
CA LEU A 231 3.87 -3.20 0.85
C LEU A 231 2.90 -2.03 0.73
N ILE A 232 3.40 -0.92 0.22
CA ILE A 232 2.60 0.26 -0.13
C ILE A 232 2.71 0.44 -1.63
N VAL A 233 1.56 0.55 -2.29
CA VAL A 233 1.44 0.93 -3.69
C VAL A 233 0.64 2.21 -3.79
N LEU A 234 1.17 3.20 -4.48
CA LEU A 234 0.47 4.45 -4.75
C LEU A 234 0.11 4.50 -6.23
N ASP A 235 -1.17 4.42 -6.49
CA ASP A 235 -1.74 4.67 -7.81
C ASP A 235 -1.68 6.15 -8.14
N ALA A 236 -1.01 6.47 -9.22
CA ALA A 236 -0.98 7.76 -9.86
C ALA A 236 -1.11 7.62 -11.39
N VAL A 237 -1.82 6.59 -11.87
CA VAL A 237 -2.18 6.47 -13.29
C VAL A 237 -3.03 7.68 -13.69
N ARG A 238 -4.03 7.99 -12.88
CA ARG A 238 -4.77 9.25 -12.89
C ARG A 238 -4.72 9.86 -11.49
N ILE A 239 -4.56 11.18 -11.42
CA ILE A 239 -4.59 11.92 -10.17
C ILE A 239 -5.72 12.94 -10.17
N LEU A 240 -6.37 13.14 -9.02
CA LEU A 240 -7.33 14.22 -8.83
C LEU A 240 -6.57 15.46 -8.31
N THR A 241 -6.56 16.53 -9.08
CA THR A 241 -5.74 17.73 -8.79
C THR A 241 -6.49 18.82 -8.04
N ALA A 242 -7.81 18.80 -8.04
CA ALA A 242 -8.66 19.79 -7.37
C ALA A 242 -9.97 19.15 -6.85
N ASN A 243 -10.72 19.87 -6.03
CA ASN A 243 -12.05 19.48 -5.52
C ASN A 243 -12.13 18.10 -4.85
N GLY A 244 -10.96 17.58 -4.38
CA GLY A 244 -10.89 16.34 -3.61
C GLY A 244 -11.21 16.57 -2.12
N PRO A 245 -11.49 15.49 -1.38
CA PRO A 245 -11.22 14.08 -1.75
C PRO A 245 -12.33 13.39 -2.56
N THR A 246 -13.51 14.00 -2.69
CA THR A 246 -14.70 13.39 -3.32
C THR A 246 -14.65 13.51 -4.84
N GLY A 247 -14.09 14.60 -5.37
CA GLY A 247 -14.04 14.87 -6.80
C GLY A 247 -15.41 14.84 -7.47
N GLY A 248 -15.45 14.43 -8.72
CA GLY A 248 -16.69 14.26 -9.48
C GLY A 248 -16.60 14.85 -10.89
N ASN A 249 -15.85 15.93 -11.06
CA ASN A 249 -15.59 16.51 -12.36
C ASN A 249 -14.30 15.93 -12.97
N VAL A 250 -14.39 15.36 -14.17
CA VAL A 250 -13.23 14.82 -14.89
C VAL A 250 -12.23 15.90 -15.33
N ALA A 251 -12.67 17.16 -15.40
CA ALA A 251 -11.76 18.28 -15.67
C ALA A 251 -10.73 18.51 -14.55
N ASP A 252 -11.00 18.02 -13.33
CA ASP A 252 -10.08 18.08 -12.20
C ASP A 252 -9.05 16.92 -12.22
N VAL A 253 -9.18 15.99 -13.17
CA VAL A 253 -8.36 14.79 -13.27
C VAL A 253 -7.24 14.99 -14.29
N LYS A 254 -6.02 14.61 -13.90
CA LYS A 254 -4.87 14.59 -14.78
C LYS A 254 -4.33 13.17 -14.89
N ARG A 255 -3.92 12.76 -16.07
CA ARG A 255 -3.08 11.58 -16.26
C ARG A 255 -1.68 11.88 -15.76
N GLN A 256 -1.15 10.98 -14.96
CA GLN A 256 0.21 11.03 -14.42
C GLN A 256 0.99 9.76 -14.75
N ASP A 257 0.30 8.74 -15.27
CA ASP A 257 0.82 7.50 -15.85
C ASP A 257 1.96 6.90 -15.02
N THR A 258 1.77 6.87 -13.70
CA THR A 258 2.79 6.49 -12.73
C THR A 258 2.20 5.53 -11.69
N VAL A 259 2.97 4.51 -11.32
CA VAL A 259 2.73 3.67 -10.12
C VAL A 259 4.00 3.67 -9.28
N VAL A 260 3.84 3.89 -7.99
CA VAL A 260 4.93 3.86 -7.02
C VAL A 260 4.72 2.69 -6.08
N ALA A 261 5.74 1.88 -5.86
CA ALA A 261 5.71 0.79 -4.90
C ALA A 261 6.88 0.89 -3.92
N GLY A 262 6.66 0.56 -2.66
CA GLY A 262 7.72 0.64 -1.66
C GLY A 262 7.36 0.00 -0.32
N VAL A 263 8.38 -0.14 0.53
CA VAL A 263 8.24 -0.64 1.91
C VAL A 263 8.29 0.48 2.95
N ASP A 264 8.75 1.66 2.57
CA ASP A 264 8.72 2.88 3.40
C ASP A 264 7.52 3.74 2.99
N GLN A 265 6.48 3.73 3.83
CA GLN A 265 5.23 4.42 3.55
C GLN A 265 5.38 5.96 3.53
N VAL A 266 6.35 6.49 4.29
CA VAL A 266 6.64 7.93 4.31
C VAL A 266 7.33 8.33 3.00
N ALA A 267 8.26 7.53 2.51
CA ALA A 267 8.96 7.78 1.25
C ALA A 267 8.02 7.69 0.03
N VAL A 268 7.10 6.70 0.03
CA VAL A 268 6.05 6.60 -1.01
C VAL A 268 5.18 7.85 -1.03
N ASP A 269 4.72 8.31 0.15
CA ASP A 269 3.89 9.51 0.25
C ASP A 269 4.68 10.78 -0.04
N ALA A 270 5.94 10.85 0.36
CA ALA A 270 6.82 11.97 0.05
C ALA A 270 7.03 12.14 -1.46
N PHE A 271 7.23 11.03 -2.20
CA PHE A 271 7.26 11.08 -3.65
C PHE A 271 5.87 11.41 -4.22
N GLY A 272 4.81 10.80 -3.70
CA GLY A 272 3.44 11.05 -4.12
C GLY A 272 3.02 12.52 -4.02
N ALA A 273 3.52 13.25 -3.02
CA ALA A 273 3.32 14.70 -2.90
C ALA A 273 3.82 15.46 -4.13
N THR A 274 4.97 15.07 -4.68
CA THR A 274 5.55 15.73 -5.85
C THR A 274 4.70 15.58 -7.10
N LEU A 275 3.96 14.47 -7.23
CA LEU A 275 3.04 14.23 -8.35
C LEU A 275 1.84 15.19 -8.33
N LEU A 276 1.50 15.71 -7.14
CA LEU A 276 0.45 16.72 -6.93
C LEU A 276 1.01 18.16 -6.93
N GLY A 277 2.29 18.36 -7.26
CA GLY A 277 2.94 19.67 -7.22
C GLY A 277 3.22 20.19 -5.82
N LEU A 278 3.24 19.30 -4.80
CA LEU A 278 3.49 19.64 -3.40
C LEU A 278 4.90 19.21 -2.98
N LYS A 279 5.44 19.89 -1.99
CA LYS A 279 6.63 19.42 -1.27
C LYS A 279 6.19 18.41 -0.19
N PRO A 280 6.99 17.39 0.15
CA PRO A 280 6.67 16.48 1.26
C PRO A 280 6.36 17.22 2.57
N ALA A 281 7.08 18.30 2.85
CA ALA A 281 6.89 19.16 4.03
C ALA A 281 5.54 19.92 4.05
N ASP A 282 4.86 20.01 2.93
CA ASP A 282 3.53 20.63 2.85
C ASP A 282 2.42 19.72 3.41
N ILE A 283 2.72 18.44 3.69
CA ILE A 283 1.77 17.43 4.12
C ILE A 283 2.06 17.05 5.58
N GLY A 284 1.25 17.58 6.51
CA GLY A 284 1.50 17.47 7.94
C GLY A 284 1.66 16.02 8.44
N TYR A 285 0.89 15.06 7.92
CA TYR A 285 1.03 13.67 8.35
C TYR A 285 2.32 12.99 7.84
N VAL A 286 2.89 13.45 6.71
CA VAL A 286 4.19 12.99 6.22
C VAL A 286 5.30 13.51 7.14
N VAL A 287 5.22 14.77 7.53
CA VAL A 287 6.15 15.39 8.50
C VAL A 287 6.11 14.66 9.84
N GLU A 288 4.90 14.44 10.39
CA GLU A 288 4.72 13.76 11.67
C GLU A 288 5.23 12.31 11.64
N ALA A 289 4.95 11.57 10.59
CA ALA A 289 5.41 10.18 10.45
C ALA A 289 6.95 10.13 10.32
N HIS A 290 7.55 11.05 9.57
CA HIS A 290 9.01 11.17 9.48
C HIS A 290 9.64 11.48 10.83
N ALA A 291 9.13 12.47 11.54
CA ALA A 291 9.64 12.88 12.86
C ALA A 291 9.59 11.75 13.91
N ARG A 292 8.68 10.77 13.71
CA ARG A 292 8.54 9.59 14.58
C ARG A 292 9.38 8.39 14.14
N GLY A 293 10.17 8.50 13.07
CA GLY A 293 10.96 7.40 12.54
C GLY A 293 10.13 6.27 11.91
N ILE A 294 8.88 6.56 11.47
CA ILE A 294 8.05 5.59 10.75
C ILE A 294 8.61 5.35 9.35
N GLY A 295 9.29 6.34 8.78
CA GLY A 295 9.97 6.28 7.49
C GLY A 295 10.66 7.60 7.18
N THR A 296 11.15 7.77 5.95
CA THR A 296 11.90 8.96 5.56
C THR A 296 11.19 9.83 4.51
N MET A 297 11.15 11.15 4.76
CA MET A 297 10.72 12.12 3.72
C MET A 297 11.77 12.29 2.62
N ASN A 298 13.05 12.01 2.89
CA ASN A 298 14.11 12.05 1.90
C ASN A 298 14.12 10.75 1.09
N PHE A 299 13.12 10.60 0.22
CA PHE A 299 12.97 9.41 -0.61
C PHE A 299 14.13 9.23 -1.59
N GLN A 300 14.86 10.30 -1.97
CA GLN A 300 16.05 10.22 -2.82
C GLN A 300 17.17 9.43 -2.13
N ALA A 301 17.32 9.55 -0.82
CA ALA A 301 18.33 8.79 -0.07
C ALA A 301 18.13 7.27 -0.12
N LEU A 302 16.93 6.81 -0.49
CA LEU A 302 16.65 5.38 -0.71
C LEU A 302 17.11 4.87 -2.08
N ALA A 303 17.70 5.73 -2.91
CA ALA A 303 18.11 5.40 -4.28
C ALA A 303 16.98 4.68 -5.07
N PRO A 304 15.81 5.32 -5.26
CA PRO A 304 14.66 4.66 -5.85
C PRO A 304 14.96 4.14 -7.25
N VAL A 305 14.51 2.91 -7.54
CA VAL A 305 14.54 2.38 -8.90
C VAL A 305 13.51 3.13 -9.75
N ARG A 306 13.95 3.74 -10.83
CA ARG A 306 13.09 4.46 -11.77
C ARG A 306 13.02 3.71 -13.07
N LEU A 307 11.81 3.43 -13.53
CA LEU A 307 11.53 2.70 -14.75
C LEU A 307 10.73 3.60 -15.70
N GLU A 308 11.28 3.82 -16.89
CA GLU A 308 10.54 4.37 -18.01
C GLU A 308 10.05 3.21 -18.88
N ILE A 309 8.73 3.12 -19.10
CA ILE A 309 8.08 2.03 -19.83
C ILE A 309 7.54 2.52 -21.17
#